data_aa53d38114f0d9eafd971b6fde7ace32
#
_entry.id   aa53d38114f0d9eafd971b6fde7ace32
#
_cell.length_a   1.000
_cell.length_b   1.000
_cell.length_c   1.000
_cell.angle_alpha   90.00
_cell.angle_beta   90.00
_cell.angle_gamma   90.00
#
_symmetry.space_group_name_H-M   'P 1'
#
loop_
_entity.id
_entity.type
_entity.pdbx_description
1 polymer ?
#
loop_
_entity_poly.entity_id
_entity_poly.type
_entity_poly.pdbx_seq_one_letter_code
_entity_poly.pdbx_strand_id
1 'polypeptide(L)'
;GSDGAERTSVAHATLDAQGKARYQFDLSYSVPRIDPTVVDHLHTGSIAVTVEPGGSQVVSTVRQIRQRATISYDPNARPTIMGSPAAVLSRIEEVIGLCDLVKASDEDLAWLYPDATVEEVLRYWTGLGPTLVVCTRGPAGATALLRDNRELLQVGPIDVPVADTVGAGDSFMAGMVSGLLSVGLLGGLEARQRLRSADWSAVQPALHRAI
;
A
#
# COMPACT_ATOMS: atom_id res chain seq x y z
N GLY A 1 -11.21 3.87 -24.74
CA GLY A 1 -12.63 3.85 -24.43
C GLY A 1 -12.92 4.82 -23.31
N SER A 2 -14.04 5.53 -23.34
CA SER A 2 -14.47 6.37 -22.23
C SER A 2 -14.76 5.45 -21.04
N ASP A 3 -14.10 5.68 -19.95
CA ASP A 3 -14.18 4.91 -18.71
C ASP A 3 -15.44 5.18 -17.87
N GLY A 4 -16.45 5.83 -18.45
CA GLY A 4 -17.73 6.13 -17.79
C GLY A 4 -17.66 7.22 -16.71
N ALA A 5 -16.53 7.92 -16.58
CA ALA A 5 -16.47 9.10 -15.75
C ALA A 5 -17.27 10.22 -16.40
N GLU A 6 -18.30 10.73 -15.74
CA GLU A 6 -19.14 11.80 -16.28
C GLU A 6 -18.39 13.13 -16.43
N ARG A 7 -17.23 13.28 -15.77
CA ARG A 7 -16.39 14.50 -15.80
C ARG A 7 -14.93 14.19 -15.44
N THR A 8 -14.03 15.07 -15.88
CA THR A 8 -12.63 15.03 -15.53
C THR A 8 -12.43 15.46 -14.07
N SER A 9 -11.61 14.74 -13.31
CA SER A 9 -11.17 15.15 -11.98
C SER A 9 -10.40 16.46 -12.04
N VAL A 10 -10.64 17.36 -11.08
CA VAL A 10 -10.07 18.72 -11.07
C VAL A 10 -9.43 18.98 -9.70
N ALA A 11 -8.27 19.64 -9.72
CA ALA A 11 -7.65 20.23 -8.55
C ALA A 11 -7.73 21.76 -8.67
N HIS A 12 -8.42 22.40 -7.75
CA HIS A 12 -8.48 23.87 -7.65
C HIS A 12 -7.40 24.35 -6.70
N ALA A 13 -6.46 25.13 -7.20
CA ALA A 13 -5.45 25.80 -6.39
C ALA A 13 -5.89 27.25 -6.13
N THR A 14 -5.96 27.66 -4.86
CA THR A 14 -6.15 29.04 -4.43
C THR A 14 -4.92 29.49 -3.65
N LEU A 15 -4.43 30.69 -3.93
CA LEU A 15 -3.32 31.26 -3.17
C LEU A 15 -3.90 32.10 -2.01
N ASP A 16 -3.36 31.92 -0.81
CA ASP A 16 -3.65 32.80 0.32
C ASP A 16 -2.87 34.11 0.20
N ALA A 17 -3.09 35.02 1.14
CA ALA A 17 -2.46 36.34 1.15
C ALA A 17 -0.92 36.29 1.27
N GLN A 18 -0.37 35.17 1.68
CA GLN A 18 1.07 34.89 1.79
C GLN A 18 1.63 34.13 0.58
N GLY A 19 0.80 33.89 -0.46
CA GLY A 19 1.20 33.17 -1.67
C GLY A 19 1.24 31.64 -1.51
N LYS A 20 0.76 31.08 -0.39
CA LYS A 20 0.71 29.65 -0.15
C LYS A 20 -0.50 29.06 -0.86
N ALA A 21 -0.25 28.02 -1.65
CA ALA A 21 -1.31 27.30 -2.36
C ALA A 21 -2.14 26.45 -1.39
N ARG A 22 -3.47 26.59 -1.50
CA ARG A 22 -4.45 25.66 -0.92
C ARG A 22 -5.11 24.92 -2.07
N TYR A 23 -5.16 23.59 -1.96
CA TYR A 23 -5.77 22.73 -2.97
C TYR A 23 -7.11 22.22 -2.48
N GLN A 24 -8.11 22.32 -3.33
CA GLN A 24 -9.38 21.62 -3.20
C GLN A 24 -9.50 20.66 -4.36
N PHE A 25 -9.73 19.38 -4.03
CA PHE A 25 -9.80 18.32 -5.02
C PHE A 25 -11.27 17.93 -5.26
N ASP A 26 -11.66 17.93 -6.52
CA ASP A 26 -12.91 17.35 -7.00
C ASP A 26 -12.54 16.11 -7.83
N LEU A 27 -12.49 14.96 -7.15
CA LEU A 27 -12.04 13.71 -7.72
C LEU A 27 -13.24 12.80 -7.98
N SER A 28 -13.34 12.30 -9.20
CA SER A 28 -14.29 11.27 -9.57
C SER A 28 -13.61 10.30 -10.52
N TYR A 29 -13.71 9.02 -10.24
CA TYR A 29 -13.22 7.97 -11.10
C TYR A 29 -14.07 6.71 -10.95
N SER A 30 -14.04 5.87 -11.98
CA SER A 30 -14.64 4.54 -11.96
C SER A 30 -13.61 3.50 -12.36
N VAL A 31 -13.75 2.30 -11.84
CA VAL A 31 -12.86 1.18 -12.15
C VAL A 31 -13.56 0.26 -13.14
N PRO A 32 -12.95 -0.02 -14.30
CA PRO A 32 -13.52 -0.97 -15.26
C PRO A 32 -13.58 -2.38 -14.64
N ARG A 33 -14.48 -3.21 -15.14
CA ARG A 33 -14.51 -4.61 -14.74
C ARG A 33 -13.21 -5.29 -15.16
N ILE A 34 -12.55 -5.92 -14.21
CA ILE A 34 -11.35 -6.74 -14.44
C ILE A 34 -11.78 -8.20 -14.42
N ASP A 35 -11.39 -8.96 -15.44
CA ASP A 35 -11.55 -10.41 -15.42
C ASP A 35 -10.56 -11.00 -14.41
N PRO A 36 -11.03 -11.61 -13.31
CA PRO A 36 -10.14 -12.14 -12.29
C PRO A 36 -9.34 -13.36 -12.78
N THR A 37 -9.70 -13.97 -13.92
CA THR A 37 -9.04 -15.17 -14.43
C THR A 37 -7.70 -14.88 -15.08
N VAL A 38 -7.43 -13.63 -15.45
CA VAL A 38 -6.19 -13.19 -16.10
C VAL A 38 -5.26 -12.42 -15.17
N VAL A 39 -5.59 -12.38 -13.87
CA VAL A 39 -4.82 -11.64 -12.86
C VAL A 39 -4.20 -12.62 -11.87
N ASP A 40 -2.87 -12.60 -11.79
CA ASP A 40 -2.11 -13.39 -10.81
C ASP A 40 -1.72 -12.57 -9.57
N HIS A 41 -1.63 -11.24 -9.70
CA HIS A 41 -1.37 -10.31 -8.59
C HIS A 41 -2.06 -8.98 -8.84
N LEU A 42 -2.63 -8.39 -7.80
CA LEU A 42 -3.21 -7.04 -7.84
C LEU A 42 -2.53 -6.16 -6.81
N HIS A 43 -2.03 -5.01 -7.27
CA HIS A 43 -1.61 -3.92 -6.39
C HIS A 43 -2.63 -2.78 -6.41
N THR A 44 -2.90 -2.22 -5.24
CA THR A 44 -3.69 -0.98 -5.09
C THR A 44 -3.10 -0.11 -4.00
N GLY A 45 -3.48 1.17 -3.97
CA GLY A 45 -2.93 2.08 -2.96
C GLY A 45 -3.58 3.46 -2.94
N SER A 46 -3.12 4.27 -2.00
CA SER A 46 -3.46 5.66 -1.83
C SER A 46 -4.97 5.93 -1.83
N ILE A 47 -5.41 6.99 -2.47
CA ILE A 47 -6.82 7.44 -2.54
C ILE A 47 -7.75 6.44 -3.25
N ALA A 48 -7.19 5.45 -3.98
CA ALA A 48 -7.96 4.53 -4.79
C ALA A 48 -8.96 3.67 -3.99
N VAL A 49 -8.76 3.51 -2.69
CA VAL A 49 -9.69 2.74 -1.85
C VAL A 49 -10.63 3.63 -1.02
N THR A 50 -10.35 4.95 -0.93
CA THR A 50 -11.05 5.86 -0.03
C THR A 50 -11.94 6.87 -0.74
N VAL A 51 -11.65 7.22 -2.00
CA VAL A 51 -12.41 8.22 -2.76
C VAL A 51 -13.55 7.54 -3.53
N GLU A 52 -14.77 7.93 -3.23
CA GLU A 52 -15.97 7.39 -3.90
C GLU A 52 -16.26 8.09 -5.24
N PRO A 53 -16.93 7.42 -6.19
CA PRO A 53 -17.50 6.06 -6.13
C PRO A 53 -16.49 4.94 -6.42
N GLY A 54 -15.29 5.28 -6.90
CA GLY A 54 -14.26 4.33 -7.29
C GLY A 54 -13.76 3.47 -6.13
N GLY A 55 -13.69 4.02 -4.91
CA GLY A 55 -13.20 3.30 -3.73
C GLY A 55 -13.98 2.01 -3.45
N SER A 56 -15.30 2.06 -3.48
CA SER A 56 -16.14 0.86 -3.32
C SER A 56 -15.95 -0.14 -4.47
N GLN A 57 -15.72 0.34 -5.69
CA GLN A 57 -15.44 -0.52 -6.85
C GLN A 57 -14.08 -1.21 -6.73
N VAL A 58 -13.04 -0.48 -6.27
CA VAL A 58 -11.71 -1.06 -5.99
C VAL A 58 -11.81 -2.16 -4.95
N VAL A 59 -12.48 -1.91 -3.82
CA VAL A 59 -12.64 -2.92 -2.77
C VAL A 59 -13.39 -4.15 -3.26
N SER A 60 -14.46 -3.96 -4.07
CA SER A 60 -15.17 -5.07 -4.70
C SER A 60 -14.26 -5.89 -5.61
N THR A 61 -13.43 -5.21 -6.43
CA THR A 61 -12.45 -5.84 -7.33
C THR A 61 -11.39 -6.61 -6.53
N VAL A 62 -10.86 -6.03 -5.47
CA VAL A 62 -9.90 -6.70 -4.56
C VAL A 62 -10.51 -7.99 -3.99
N ARG A 63 -11.76 -7.95 -3.52
CA ARG A 63 -12.45 -9.14 -2.97
C ARG A 63 -12.62 -10.25 -4.01
N GLN A 64 -12.92 -9.88 -5.25
CA GLN A 64 -13.06 -10.85 -6.35
C GLN A 64 -11.70 -11.47 -6.72
N ILE A 65 -10.69 -10.64 -6.96
CA ILE A 65 -9.36 -11.08 -7.39
C ILE A 65 -8.67 -11.90 -6.30
N ARG A 66 -8.84 -11.53 -5.01
CA ARG A 66 -8.28 -12.24 -3.86
C ARG A 66 -8.62 -13.74 -3.83
N GLN A 67 -9.72 -14.15 -4.46
CA GLN A 67 -10.11 -15.58 -4.53
C GLN A 67 -9.14 -16.41 -5.39
N ARG A 68 -8.30 -15.78 -6.21
CA ARG A 68 -7.43 -16.43 -7.18
C ARG A 68 -5.98 -15.95 -7.18
N ALA A 69 -5.75 -14.72 -6.75
CA ALA A 69 -4.48 -14.03 -6.86
C ALA A 69 -4.07 -13.38 -5.53
N THR A 70 -2.79 -13.09 -5.36
CA THR A 70 -2.29 -12.32 -4.22
C THR A 70 -2.60 -10.84 -4.38
N ILE A 71 -2.73 -10.16 -3.24
CA ILE A 71 -3.05 -8.74 -3.17
C ILE A 71 -1.94 -8.01 -2.40
N SER A 72 -1.52 -6.85 -2.92
CA SER A 72 -0.68 -5.92 -2.18
C SER A 72 -1.31 -4.54 -2.09
N TYR A 73 -1.00 -3.84 -1.01
CA TYR A 73 -1.55 -2.53 -0.71
C TYR A 73 -0.51 -1.59 -0.12
N ASP A 74 -0.58 -0.32 -0.53
CA ASP A 74 0.13 0.81 0.07
C ASP A 74 -0.87 1.90 0.43
N PRO A 75 -1.16 2.17 1.72
CA PRO A 75 -2.05 3.26 2.12
C PRO A 75 -1.65 4.60 1.54
N ASN A 76 -0.35 4.90 1.49
CA ASN A 76 0.22 6.10 0.87
C ASN A 76 -0.69 7.31 1.08
N ALA A 77 -0.89 7.66 2.36
CA ALA A 77 -1.92 8.57 2.81
C ALA A 77 -1.80 9.97 2.18
N ARG A 78 -2.93 10.55 1.88
CA ARG A 78 -3.06 11.92 1.37
C ARG A 78 -4.08 12.67 2.22
N PRO A 79 -3.68 13.19 3.40
CA PRO A 79 -4.59 13.83 4.36
C PRO A 79 -5.46 14.92 3.73
N THR A 80 -4.91 15.68 2.79
CA THR A 80 -5.63 16.76 2.07
C THR A 80 -6.78 16.25 1.19
N ILE A 81 -6.78 14.97 0.83
CA ILE A 81 -7.82 14.32 0.01
C ILE A 81 -8.67 13.39 0.87
N MET A 82 -8.02 12.63 1.74
CA MET A 82 -8.67 11.60 2.57
C MET A 82 -9.39 12.18 3.80
N GLY A 83 -9.05 13.43 4.19
CA GLY A 83 -9.61 14.07 5.37
C GLY A 83 -8.97 13.62 6.68
N SER A 84 -9.75 13.18 7.65
CA SER A 84 -9.24 12.69 8.94
C SER A 84 -8.98 11.19 8.94
N PRO A 85 -8.05 10.69 9.76
CA PRO A 85 -7.87 9.24 9.96
C PRO A 85 -9.18 8.53 10.30
N ALA A 86 -9.98 9.10 11.20
CA ALA A 86 -11.25 8.51 11.62
C ALA A 86 -12.24 8.30 10.46
N ALA A 87 -12.15 9.10 9.40
CA ALA A 87 -13.04 8.97 8.24
C ALA A 87 -12.67 7.78 7.33
N VAL A 88 -11.40 7.36 7.31
CA VAL A 88 -10.87 6.39 6.34
C VAL A 88 -10.30 5.13 6.96
N LEU A 89 -9.99 5.14 8.25
CA LEU A 89 -9.29 4.05 8.94
C LEU A 89 -10.00 2.70 8.77
N SER A 90 -11.30 2.66 8.99
CA SER A 90 -12.08 1.41 8.84
C SER A 90 -12.01 0.84 7.42
N ARG A 91 -12.00 1.71 6.40
CA ARG A 91 -11.87 1.30 5.00
C ARG A 91 -10.45 0.80 4.70
N ILE A 92 -9.43 1.48 5.22
CA ILE A 92 -8.03 1.08 5.06
C ILE A 92 -7.80 -0.28 5.72
N GLU A 93 -8.27 -0.49 6.95
CA GLU A 93 -8.16 -1.75 7.68
C GLU A 93 -8.92 -2.89 6.99
N GLU A 94 -10.10 -2.61 6.42
CA GLU A 94 -10.84 -3.57 5.59
C GLU A 94 -9.98 -4.06 4.42
N VAL A 95 -9.31 -3.15 3.71
CA VAL A 95 -8.44 -3.50 2.57
C VAL A 95 -7.20 -4.24 3.04
N ILE A 96 -6.56 -3.79 4.13
CA ILE A 96 -5.43 -4.49 4.77
C ILE A 96 -5.80 -5.95 5.04
N GLY A 97 -6.98 -6.21 5.61
CA GLY A 97 -7.47 -7.57 5.89
C GLY A 97 -7.64 -8.46 4.65
N LEU A 98 -7.70 -7.87 3.46
CA LEU A 98 -7.78 -8.58 2.19
C LEU A 98 -6.42 -8.83 1.54
N CYS A 99 -5.33 -8.24 2.05
CA CYS A 99 -4.01 -8.26 1.43
C CYS A 99 -3.14 -9.43 1.91
N ASP A 100 -2.14 -9.75 1.11
CA ASP A 100 -1.06 -10.69 1.43
C ASP A 100 0.21 -9.92 1.81
N LEU A 101 0.41 -8.73 1.22
CA LEU A 101 1.49 -7.79 1.44
C LEU A 101 0.93 -6.39 1.67
N VAL A 102 1.40 -5.71 2.72
CA VAL A 102 1.13 -4.29 2.94
C VAL A 102 2.43 -3.57 3.21
N LYS A 103 2.61 -2.41 2.57
CA LYS A 103 3.70 -1.48 2.86
C LYS A 103 3.10 -0.11 3.20
N ALA A 104 3.65 0.57 4.18
CA ALA A 104 3.36 1.96 4.50
C ALA A 104 4.63 2.71 4.86
N SER A 105 4.60 4.04 4.85
CA SER A 105 5.66 4.85 5.46
C SER A 105 5.41 5.03 6.96
N ASP A 106 6.45 5.42 7.71
CA ASP A 106 6.31 5.81 9.11
C ASP A 106 5.42 7.05 9.27
N GLU A 107 5.41 7.95 8.28
CA GLU A 107 4.49 9.09 8.23
C GLU A 107 3.03 8.65 8.09
N ASP A 108 2.75 7.63 7.25
CA ASP A 108 1.41 7.04 7.13
C ASP A 108 0.95 6.43 8.45
N LEU A 109 1.84 5.68 9.13
CA LEU A 109 1.52 5.06 10.41
C LEU A 109 1.27 6.10 11.50
N ALA A 110 2.11 7.14 11.56
CA ALA A 110 1.94 8.23 12.53
C ALA A 110 0.64 9.01 12.30
N TRP A 111 0.19 9.14 11.04
CA TRP A 111 -1.08 9.78 10.74
C TRP A 111 -2.27 8.89 11.08
N LEU A 112 -2.22 7.59 10.76
CA LEU A 112 -3.32 6.65 11.00
C LEU A 112 -3.44 6.27 12.49
N TYR A 113 -2.31 6.13 13.18
CA TYR A 113 -2.22 5.62 14.56
C TYR A 113 -1.25 6.48 15.39
N PRO A 114 -1.61 7.73 15.72
CA PRO A 114 -0.68 8.69 16.32
C PRO A 114 -0.15 8.27 17.71
N ASP A 115 -0.87 7.39 18.41
CA ASP A 115 -0.54 6.93 19.75
C ASP A 115 0.17 5.56 19.77
N ALA A 116 0.44 4.96 18.60
CA ALA A 116 1.03 3.64 18.49
C ALA A 116 2.46 3.69 17.92
N THR A 117 3.31 2.80 18.37
CA THR A 117 4.62 2.59 17.77
C THR A 117 4.53 1.84 16.44
N VAL A 118 5.55 1.98 15.59
CA VAL A 118 5.64 1.22 14.32
C VAL A 118 5.48 -0.28 14.58
N GLU A 119 6.15 -0.84 15.59
CA GLU A 119 6.05 -2.27 15.91
C GLU A 119 4.64 -2.70 16.27
N GLU A 120 3.94 -1.92 17.12
CA GLU A 120 2.55 -2.22 17.50
C GLU A 120 1.63 -2.22 16.28
N VAL A 121 1.78 -1.26 15.37
CA VAL A 121 0.97 -1.21 14.13
C VAL A 121 1.29 -2.39 13.22
N LEU A 122 2.57 -2.73 13.00
CA LEU A 122 2.92 -3.89 12.16
C LEU A 122 2.33 -5.19 12.73
N ARG A 123 2.39 -5.39 14.06
CA ARG A 123 1.78 -6.56 14.72
C ARG A 123 0.27 -6.57 14.61
N TYR A 124 -0.36 -5.41 14.79
CA TYR A 124 -1.80 -5.27 14.61
C TYR A 124 -2.22 -5.61 13.18
N TRP A 125 -1.53 -5.07 12.17
CA TRP A 125 -1.87 -5.29 10.77
C TRP A 125 -1.65 -6.75 10.33
N THR A 126 -0.59 -7.42 10.79
CA THR A 126 -0.44 -8.86 10.50
C THR A 126 -1.58 -9.67 11.10
N GLY A 127 -2.15 -9.26 12.23
CA GLY A 127 -3.35 -9.85 12.82
C GLY A 127 -4.62 -9.66 11.98
N LEU A 128 -4.72 -8.60 11.17
CA LEU A 128 -5.87 -8.35 10.29
C LEU A 128 -5.89 -9.29 9.07
N GLY A 129 -4.74 -9.62 8.49
CA GLY A 129 -4.76 -10.43 7.26
C GLY A 129 -3.43 -10.65 6.55
N PRO A 130 -2.58 -9.65 6.36
CA PRO A 130 -1.36 -9.76 5.59
C PRO A 130 -0.37 -10.76 6.19
N THR A 131 0.38 -11.43 5.32
CA THR A 131 1.50 -12.27 5.75
C THR A 131 2.77 -11.46 5.92
N LEU A 132 2.97 -10.43 5.09
CA LEU A 132 4.12 -9.54 5.15
C LEU A 132 3.65 -8.09 5.28
N VAL A 133 4.13 -7.40 6.30
CA VAL A 133 3.91 -5.96 6.49
C VAL A 133 5.25 -5.26 6.58
N VAL A 134 5.39 -4.12 5.89
CA VAL A 134 6.63 -3.36 5.82
C VAL A 134 6.36 -1.88 6.11
N CYS A 135 7.18 -1.27 6.95
CA CYS A 135 7.22 0.17 7.18
C CYS A 135 8.52 0.74 6.62
N THR A 136 8.42 1.64 5.65
CA THR A 136 9.58 2.41 5.16
C THR A 136 9.79 3.63 6.05
N ARG A 137 11.07 3.95 6.33
CA ARG A 137 11.47 4.98 7.30
C ARG A 137 12.49 5.95 6.70
N GLY A 138 12.32 6.29 5.42
CA GLY A 138 13.23 7.17 4.70
C GLY A 138 14.70 6.76 4.85
N PRO A 139 15.57 7.67 5.32
CA PRO A 139 17.00 7.38 5.51
C PRO A 139 17.30 6.27 6.53
N ALA A 140 16.34 5.87 7.35
CA ALA A 140 16.49 4.78 8.31
C ALA A 140 16.18 3.39 7.71
N GLY A 141 15.90 3.32 6.40
CA GLY A 141 15.63 2.05 5.72
C GLY A 141 14.20 1.56 5.90
N ALA A 142 14.02 0.28 6.20
CA ALA A 142 12.70 -0.33 6.38
C ALA A 142 12.68 -1.32 7.54
N THR A 143 11.51 -1.44 8.15
CA THR A 143 11.20 -2.44 9.17
C THR A 143 10.11 -3.36 8.62
N ALA A 144 10.31 -4.66 8.68
CA ALA A 144 9.36 -5.64 8.18
C ALA A 144 8.97 -6.65 9.25
N LEU A 145 7.74 -7.15 9.17
CA LEU A 145 7.22 -8.23 10.00
C LEU A 145 6.54 -9.29 9.12
N LEU A 146 6.97 -10.54 9.27
CA LEU A 146 6.23 -11.69 8.77
C LEU A 146 5.21 -12.12 9.83
N ARG A 147 4.01 -12.51 9.40
CA ARG A 147 3.01 -13.12 10.27
C ARG A 147 3.65 -14.32 10.98
N ASP A 148 3.27 -14.51 12.23
CA ASP A 148 3.76 -15.59 13.09
C ASP A 148 5.24 -15.51 13.45
N ASN A 149 5.97 -14.49 12.97
CA ASN A 149 7.33 -14.22 13.40
C ASN A 149 7.33 -13.26 14.62
N ARG A 150 8.19 -13.53 15.59
CA ARG A 150 8.34 -12.68 16.77
C ARG A 150 9.28 -11.52 16.53
N GLU A 151 10.22 -11.68 15.62
CA GLU A 151 11.28 -10.72 15.36
C GLU A 151 10.97 -9.87 14.14
N LEU A 152 11.21 -8.57 14.29
CA LEU A 152 11.20 -7.62 13.18
C LEU A 152 12.50 -7.72 12.39
N LEU A 153 12.41 -7.75 11.08
CA LEU A 153 13.56 -7.57 10.22
C LEU A 153 13.80 -6.08 9.99
N GLN A 154 15.02 -5.62 10.29
CA GLN A 154 15.48 -4.28 9.94
C GLN A 154 16.33 -4.37 8.68
N VAL A 155 16.00 -3.56 7.67
CA VAL A 155 16.79 -3.44 6.44
C VAL A 155 17.32 -2.02 6.37
N GLY A 156 18.65 -1.88 6.44
CA GLY A 156 19.30 -0.59 6.39
C GLY A 156 19.17 0.08 5.01
N PRO A 157 19.31 1.41 4.94
CA PRO A 157 19.32 2.14 3.68
C PRO A 157 20.56 1.80 2.85
N ILE A 158 20.47 2.04 1.54
CA ILE A 158 21.67 2.14 0.70
C ILE A 158 22.12 3.60 0.73
N ASP A 159 23.40 3.80 0.99
CA ASP A 159 24.01 5.15 0.99
C ASP A 159 24.21 5.62 -0.45
N VAL A 160 23.30 6.43 -0.92
CA VAL A 160 23.33 7.02 -2.27
C VAL A 160 23.04 8.51 -2.19
N PRO A 161 23.65 9.36 -3.06
CA PRO A 161 23.24 10.75 -3.16
C PRO A 161 21.77 10.87 -3.57
N VAL A 162 20.94 11.41 -2.69
CA VAL A 162 19.51 11.60 -2.96
C VAL A 162 19.32 12.95 -3.66
N ALA A 163 18.83 12.92 -4.89
CA ALA A 163 18.48 14.12 -5.65
C ALA A 163 17.02 14.53 -5.43
N ASP A 164 16.10 13.55 -5.30
CA ASP A 164 14.67 13.74 -5.07
C ASP A 164 14.12 12.52 -4.35
N THR A 165 13.13 12.72 -3.49
CA THR A 165 12.41 11.65 -2.76
C THR A 165 11.03 11.36 -3.33
N VAL A 166 10.57 12.11 -4.33
CA VAL A 166 9.28 11.86 -5.00
C VAL A 166 9.29 10.49 -5.66
N GLY A 167 8.29 9.67 -5.33
CA GLY A 167 8.18 8.31 -5.86
C GLY A 167 9.09 7.27 -5.20
N ALA A 168 9.90 7.62 -4.19
CA ALA A 168 10.75 6.64 -3.49
C ALA A 168 9.92 5.50 -2.87
N GLY A 169 8.78 5.81 -2.26
CA GLY A 169 7.83 4.82 -1.73
C GLY A 169 7.26 3.91 -2.80
N ASP A 170 6.91 4.47 -3.96
CA ASP A 170 6.37 3.71 -5.10
C ASP A 170 7.46 2.80 -5.71
N SER A 171 8.69 3.31 -5.83
CA SER A 171 9.86 2.54 -6.30
C SER A 171 10.17 1.38 -5.36
N PHE A 172 10.16 1.62 -4.05
CA PHE A 172 10.33 0.59 -3.04
C PHE A 172 9.25 -0.50 -3.20
N MET A 173 7.98 -0.10 -3.31
CA MET A 173 6.88 -1.04 -3.48
C MET A 173 7.00 -1.84 -4.78
N ALA A 174 7.36 -1.21 -5.88
CA ALA A 174 7.57 -1.87 -7.17
C ALA A 174 8.73 -2.89 -7.11
N GLY A 175 9.85 -2.52 -6.48
CA GLY A 175 11.00 -3.40 -6.26
C GLY A 175 10.64 -4.63 -5.42
N MET A 176 9.88 -4.41 -4.34
CA MET A 176 9.42 -5.48 -3.45
C MET A 176 8.44 -6.42 -4.14
N VAL A 177 7.43 -5.90 -4.83
CA VAL A 177 6.47 -6.72 -5.60
C VAL A 177 7.20 -7.52 -6.69
N SER A 178 8.08 -6.87 -7.46
CA SER A 178 8.88 -7.54 -8.49
C SER A 178 9.78 -8.63 -7.90
N GLY A 179 10.42 -8.35 -6.78
CA GLY A 179 11.27 -9.33 -6.09
C GLY A 179 10.49 -10.55 -5.62
N LEU A 180 9.34 -10.35 -4.96
CA LEU A 180 8.49 -11.43 -4.46
C LEU A 180 7.83 -12.24 -5.60
N LEU A 181 7.44 -11.59 -6.70
CA LEU A 181 6.95 -12.26 -7.90
C LEU A 181 8.04 -13.15 -8.50
N SER A 182 9.28 -12.68 -8.60
CA SER A 182 10.39 -13.41 -9.22
C SER A 182 10.76 -14.71 -8.48
N VAL A 183 10.50 -14.77 -7.18
CA VAL A 183 10.72 -15.96 -6.35
C VAL A 183 9.42 -16.74 -6.07
N GLY A 184 8.32 -16.36 -6.71
CA GLY A 184 7.04 -17.07 -6.63
C GLY A 184 6.34 -16.94 -5.27
N LEU A 185 6.61 -15.89 -4.50
CA LEU A 185 5.94 -15.58 -3.23
C LEU A 185 4.72 -14.66 -3.42
N LEU A 186 4.59 -13.99 -4.57
CA LEU A 186 3.37 -13.36 -5.06
C LEU A 186 2.94 -14.01 -6.37
N GLY A 187 1.66 -13.89 -6.74
CA GLY A 187 1.06 -14.52 -7.90
C GLY A 187 -0.30 -15.16 -7.56
N GLY A 188 -0.57 -16.35 -8.07
CA GLY A 188 -1.80 -17.11 -7.79
C GLY A 188 -1.88 -17.67 -6.36
N LEU A 189 -2.88 -18.50 -6.09
CA LEU A 189 -3.12 -19.08 -4.75
C LEU A 189 -1.95 -19.90 -4.20
N GLU A 190 -1.21 -20.59 -5.06
CA GLU A 190 -0.03 -21.35 -4.63
C GLU A 190 1.08 -20.40 -4.11
N ALA A 191 1.26 -19.25 -4.75
CA ALA A 191 2.21 -18.23 -4.28
C ALA A 191 1.81 -17.69 -2.90
N ARG A 192 0.51 -17.49 -2.66
CA ARG A 192 0.00 -17.10 -1.33
C ARG A 192 0.34 -18.15 -0.27
N GLN A 193 0.19 -19.44 -0.60
CA GLN A 193 0.54 -20.52 0.34
C GLN A 193 2.04 -20.53 0.63
N ARG A 194 2.88 -20.37 -0.41
CA ARG A 194 4.33 -20.27 -0.24
C ARG A 194 4.71 -19.05 0.63
N LEU A 195 4.11 -17.89 0.40
CA LEU A 195 4.36 -16.70 1.22
C LEU A 195 3.99 -16.94 2.69
N ARG A 196 2.87 -17.61 2.96
CA ARG A 196 2.44 -17.92 4.33
C ARG A 196 3.39 -18.85 5.08
N SER A 197 4.11 -19.70 4.38
CA SER A 197 5.11 -20.61 4.95
C SER A 197 6.54 -20.10 4.80
N ALA A 198 6.73 -18.89 4.25
CA ALA A 198 8.04 -18.33 4.03
C ALA A 198 8.68 -17.87 5.34
N ASP A 199 9.99 -17.98 5.39
CA ASP A 199 10.84 -17.38 6.40
C ASP A 199 11.58 -16.14 5.85
N TRP A 200 12.40 -15.52 6.68
CA TRP A 200 13.17 -14.35 6.28
C TRP A 200 14.16 -14.64 5.16
N SER A 201 14.70 -15.85 5.05
CA SER A 201 15.65 -16.21 4.00
C SER A 201 15.03 -16.12 2.60
N ALA A 202 13.73 -16.39 2.50
CA ALA A 202 12.98 -16.31 1.24
C ALA A 202 12.54 -14.88 0.89
N VAL A 203 12.25 -14.03 1.91
CA VAL A 203 11.67 -12.69 1.72
C VAL A 203 12.76 -11.59 1.67
N GLN A 204 13.82 -11.72 2.45
CA GLN A 204 14.86 -10.71 2.60
C GLN A 204 15.50 -10.27 1.27
N PRO A 205 15.77 -11.15 0.28
CA PRO A 205 16.29 -10.72 -1.02
C PRO A 205 15.38 -9.73 -1.76
N ALA A 206 14.05 -9.89 -1.63
CA ALA A 206 13.10 -8.97 -2.25
C ALA A 206 13.09 -7.60 -1.53
N LEU A 207 13.24 -7.58 -0.20
CA LEU A 207 13.37 -6.34 0.57
C LEU A 207 14.66 -5.59 0.23
N HIS A 208 15.79 -6.29 0.10
CA HIS A 208 17.07 -5.69 -0.31
C HIS A 208 17.02 -5.14 -1.74
N ARG A 209 16.22 -5.74 -2.62
CA ARG A 209 16.02 -5.23 -3.99
C ARG A 209 15.16 -3.97 -4.02
N ALA A 210 14.33 -3.76 -3.02
CA ALA A 210 13.41 -2.65 -2.93
C ALA A 210 14.04 -1.36 -2.39
N ILE A 211 15.16 -1.47 -1.67
CA ILE A 211 15.96 -0.36 -1.15
C ILE A 211 16.99 0.06 -2.20
#